data_85868875f6be43c4edf7dda0ed974c9c
#
_entry.id   85868875f6be43c4edf7dda0ed974c9c
#
_cell.length_a   1.000
_cell.length_b   1.000
_cell.length_c   1.000
_cell.angle_alpha   90.00
_cell.angle_beta   90.00
_cell.angle_gamma   90.00
#
_symmetry.space_group_name_H-M   'P 1'
#
loop_
_entity.id
_entity.type
_entity.pdbx_description
1 polymer ?
#
loop_
_entity_poly.entity_id
_entity_poly.type
_entity_poly.pdbx_seq_one_letter_code
_entity_poly.pdbx_strand_id
1 'polypeptide(L)'
;MVKSLAVERAGSSAIRDLLEITEQPEIVSLAGGLPNPATLPTDAIARAAAAALEDDPLGALQYGPTEGYRPLRRWVAGRHGLAADPHGEEHVLVTSGSQQALELLTRALVDPGGLVALADPAYVGALQALRAAGVDLAAIPADGDGLCVDALADRLATGERPALVYVVANFDNPSGSTLSAERRVALAALADRYGFWIVDDDPYGDLRWHGEAPVPLRELTDRTITLGSASKVLAPGLRVGWAVAPVEVRRAMTTLKQSADLHTSALTQQIVHRTLAEPGFLEGHLVTLRTTYQAQAEHLVGALRTKLGDRMTVPEPDGGMFVWAELLDTTADSAQLLDPAVAAGVAFVPGAAFGVERLHPTRMRLSYATADAASLDLAVDRLAGVIPAP
;
A
#
# COMPACT_ATOMS: atom_id res chain seq x y z
N MET A 1 -2.33 -30.21 -14.53
CA MET A 1 -2.52 -28.99 -15.36
C MET A 1 -1.16 -28.31 -15.47
N VAL A 2 -0.69 -27.97 -16.68
CA VAL A 2 0.55 -27.23 -16.87
C VAL A 2 0.25 -25.76 -16.56
N LYS A 3 0.93 -25.18 -15.55
CA LYS A 3 0.85 -23.75 -15.21
C LYS A 3 1.86 -22.98 -16.04
N SER A 4 1.56 -21.72 -16.36
CA SER A 4 2.56 -20.83 -16.95
C SER A 4 3.59 -20.41 -15.90
N LEU A 5 4.79 -20.02 -16.33
CA LEU A 5 5.84 -19.52 -15.44
C LEU A 5 5.37 -18.32 -14.60
N ALA A 6 4.51 -17.45 -15.16
CA ALA A 6 3.96 -16.33 -14.42
C ALA A 6 3.11 -16.78 -13.22
N VAL A 7 2.29 -17.83 -13.38
CA VAL A 7 1.48 -18.39 -12.28
C VAL A 7 2.36 -19.07 -11.23
N GLU A 8 3.40 -19.79 -11.67
CA GLU A 8 4.34 -20.46 -10.75
C GLU A 8 5.14 -19.44 -9.93
N ARG A 9 5.60 -18.35 -10.56
CA ARG A 9 6.35 -17.28 -9.91
C ARG A 9 5.51 -16.43 -8.98
N ALA A 10 4.25 -16.14 -9.32
CA ALA A 10 3.34 -15.38 -8.47
C ALA A 10 3.06 -16.08 -7.13
N GLY A 11 3.02 -17.41 -7.12
CA GLY A 11 2.71 -18.20 -5.93
C GLY A 11 1.28 -18.00 -5.41
N SER A 12 0.95 -18.58 -4.25
CA SER A 12 -0.26 -18.24 -3.49
C SER A 12 -0.04 -16.98 -2.65
N SER A 13 -1.12 -16.27 -2.35
CA SER A 13 -1.06 -15.12 -1.45
C SER A 13 -1.36 -15.58 -0.02
N ALA A 14 -0.35 -15.59 0.85
CA ALA A 14 -0.54 -15.85 2.28
C ALA A 14 -1.62 -14.92 2.90
N ILE A 15 -1.74 -13.68 2.43
CA ILE A 15 -2.79 -12.76 2.88
C ILE A 15 -4.17 -13.23 2.41
N ARG A 16 -4.29 -13.76 1.19
CA ARG A 16 -5.58 -14.27 0.68
C ARG A 16 -6.05 -15.48 1.48
N ASP A 17 -5.14 -16.41 1.72
CA ASP A 17 -5.45 -17.62 2.50
C ASP A 17 -5.89 -17.24 3.92
N LEU A 18 -5.26 -16.20 4.52
CA LEU A 18 -5.67 -15.64 5.79
C LEU A 18 -7.02 -14.90 5.73
N LEU A 19 -7.35 -14.21 4.64
CA LEU A 19 -8.63 -13.51 4.50
C LEU A 19 -9.80 -14.51 4.50
N GLU A 20 -9.67 -15.68 3.87
CA GLU A 20 -10.68 -16.74 3.92
C GLU A 20 -10.92 -17.23 5.36
N ILE A 21 -9.86 -17.36 6.17
CA ILE A 21 -9.96 -17.72 7.60
C ILE A 21 -10.62 -16.59 8.41
N THR A 22 -10.33 -15.36 8.12
CA THR A 22 -10.84 -14.20 8.87
C THR A 22 -12.28 -13.80 8.51
N GLU A 23 -12.93 -14.46 7.56
CA GLU A 23 -14.37 -14.35 7.31
C GLU A 23 -15.22 -15.02 8.40
N GLN A 24 -14.62 -15.86 9.26
CA GLN A 24 -15.29 -16.52 10.37
C GLN A 24 -15.57 -15.52 11.49
N PRO A 25 -16.84 -15.37 11.95
CA PRO A 25 -17.24 -14.33 12.92
C PRO A 25 -16.55 -14.42 14.29
N GLU A 26 -16.09 -15.62 14.66
CA GLU A 26 -15.40 -15.88 15.93
C GLU A 26 -13.93 -15.44 15.94
N ILE A 27 -13.36 -15.14 14.76
CA ILE A 27 -11.96 -14.73 14.63
C ILE A 27 -11.84 -13.21 14.57
N VAL A 28 -11.15 -12.63 15.55
CA VAL A 28 -10.75 -11.23 15.49
C VAL A 28 -9.55 -11.10 14.56
N SER A 29 -9.75 -10.40 13.45
CA SER A 29 -8.70 -10.24 12.45
C SER A 29 -7.84 -9.01 12.70
N LEU A 30 -6.57 -9.22 13.06
CA LEU A 30 -5.50 -8.21 12.98
C LEU A 30 -4.66 -8.40 11.69
N ALA A 31 -5.08 -9.27 10.77
CA ALA A 31 -4.36 -9.59 9.54
C ALA A 31 -4.71 -8.67 8.36
N GLY A 32 -5.96 -8.20 8.28
CA GLY A 32 -6.48 -7.46 7.14
C GLY A 32 -5.95 -6.02 7.03
N GLY A 33 -5.59 -5.59 5.84
CA GLY A 33 -5.31 -4.18 5.52
C GLY A 33 -6.54 -3.46 4.98
N LEU A 34 -7.71 -3.67 5.60
CA LEU A 34 -8.98 -3.10 5.18
C LEU A 34 -9.28 -1.80 5.96
N PRO A 35 -9.90 -0.79 5.33
CA PRO A 35 -10.43 0.37 6.06
C PRO A 35 -11.48 -0.02 7.09
N ASN A 36 -11.64 0.83 8.11
CA ASN A 36 -12.69 0.66 9.11
C ASN A 36 -14.09 0.74 8.46
N PRO A 37 -14.94 -0.28 8.59
CA PRO A 37 -16.28 -0.27 8.00
C PRO A 37 -17.15 0.91 8.47
N ALA A 38 -16.98 1.35 9.72
CA ALA A 38 -17.74 2.47 10.28
C ALA A 38 -17.35 3.83 9.68
N THR A 39 -16.20 3.91 9.02
CA THR A 39 -15.73 5.14 8.36
C THR A 39 -16.01 5.18 6.87
N LEU A 40 -16.62 4.15 6.29
CA LEU A 40 -16.97 4.16 4.87
C LEU A 40 -18.05 5.20 4.59
N PRO A 41 -17.83 6.18 3.70
CA PRO A 41 -18.77 7.29 3.48
C PRO A 41 -19.90 6.88 2.53
N THR A 42 -20.69 5.90 2.94
CA THR A 42 -21.73 5.25 2.10
C THR A 42 -22.73 6.23 1.52
N ASP A 43 -23.17 7.22 2.31
CA ASP A 43 -24.16 8.22 1.86
C ASP A 43 -23.58 9.14 0.79
N ALA A 44 -22.32 9.57 0.93
CA ALA A 44 -21.67 10.40 -0.08
C ALA A 44 -21.46 9.62 -1.40
N ILE A 45 -21.04 8.36 -1.29
CA ILE A 45 -20.91 7.45 -2.45
C ILE A 45 -22.26 7.22 -3.13
N ALA A 46 -23.33 7.00 -2.37
CA ALA A 46 -24.66 6.79 -2.91
C ALA A 46 -25.17 8.04 -3.66
N ARG A 47 -25.00 9.24 -3.08
CA ARG A 47 -25.35 10.49 -3.77
C ARG A 47 -24.53 10.68 -5.04
N ALA A 48 -23.23 10.46 -5.00
CA ALA A 48 -22.35 10.57 -6.16
C ALA A 48 -22.72 9.57 -7.28
N ALA A 49 -23.13 8.35 -6.91
CA ALA A 49 -23.58 7.33 -7.86
C ALA A 49 -24.88 7.74 -8.55
N ALA A 50 -25.86 8.22 -7.79
CA ALA A 50 -27.13 8.72 -8.35
C ALA A 50 -26.87 9.90 -9.31
N ALA A 51 -26.10 10.90 -8.87
CA ALA A 51 -25.75 12.06 -9.68
C ALA A 51 -24.96 11.70 -10.95
N ALA A 52 -24.09 10.69 -10.92
CA ALA A 52 -23.36 10.23 -12.09
C ALA A 52 -24.32 9.67 -13.17
N LEU A 53 -25.35 8.94 -12.74
CA LEU A 53 -26.34 8.34 -13.64
C LEU A 53 -27.41 9.34 -14.12
N GLU A 54 -27.71 10.36 -13.33
CA GLU A 54 -28.68 11.41 -13.68
C GLU A 54 -28.07 12.45 -14.64
N ASP A 55 -26.86 12.95 -14.32
CA ASP A 55 -26.25 14.07 -15.06
C ASP A 55 -25.56 13.63 -16.35
N ASP A 56 -24.90 12.45 -16.34
CA ASP A 56 -24.10 11.96 -17.48
C ASP A 56 -24.19 10.43 -17.62
N PRO A 57 -25.40 9.89 -17.91
CA PRO A 57 -25.60 8.45 -18.02
C PRO A 57 -24.76 7.81 -19.13
N LEU A 58 -24.51 8.52 -20.24
CA LEU A 58 -23.67 8.00 -21.31
C LEU A 58 -22.21 7.95 -20.92
N GLY A 59 -21.67 8.99 -20.30
CA GLY A 59 -20.30 9.01 -19.81
C GLY A 59 -20.06 8.02 -18.65
N ALA A 60 -21.11 7.68 -17.89
CA ALA A 60 -21.02 6.71 -16.82
C ALA A 60 -21.08 5.25 -17.29
N LEU A 61 -21.85 4.94 -18.36
CA LEU A 61 -22.18 3.58 -18.76
C LEU A 61 -21.58 3.15 -20.10
N GLN A 62 -21.04 4.06 -20.89
CA GLN A 62 -20.39 3.76 -22.17
C GLN A 62 -18.88 3.56 -21.99
N TYR A 63 -18.22 3.02 -23.00
CA TYR A 63 -16.75 3.00 -23.05
C TYR A 63 -16.16 4.40 -22.98
N GLY A 64 -15.08 4.52 -22.21
CA GLY A 64 -14.33 5.75 -22.02
C GLY A 64 -12.86 5.66 -22.49
N PRO A 65 -12.10 6.75 -22.34
CA PRO A 65 -10.68 6.74 -22.68
C PRO A 65 -9.89 5.82 -21.74
N THR A 66 -8.89 5.15 -22.28
CA THR A 66 -8.01 4.24 -21.51
C THR A 66 -7.31 4.95 -20.37
N GLU A 67 -6.91 6.21 -20.58
CA GLU A 67 -6.27 7.04 -19.56
C GLU A 67 -7.17 7.33 -18.35
N GLY A 68 -8.48 7.25 -18.54
CA GLY A 68 -9.47 7.47 -17.51
C GLY A 68 -10.21 8.81 -17.65
N TYR A 69 -11.22 8.98 -16.80
CA TYR A 69 -12.13 10.12 -16.77
C TYR A 69 -11.36 11.44 -16.52
N ARG A 70 -11.42 12.35 -17.47
CA ARG A 70 -10.59 13.57 -17.47
C ARG A 70 -10.75 14.45 -16.23
N PRO A 71 -11.96 14.67 -15.69
CA PRO A 71 -12.11 15.43 -14.44
C PRO A 71 -11.40 14.77 -13.24
N LEU A 72 -11.45 13.44 -13.12
CA LEU A 72 -10.70 12.72 -12.09
C LEU A 72 -9.19 12.87 -12.27
N ARG A 73 -8.69 12.76 -13.50
CA ARG A 73 -7.27 12.95 -13.82
C ARG A 73 -6.79 14.37 -13.47
N ARG A 74 -7.60 15.41 -13.75
CA ARG A 74 -7.30 16.78 -13.32
C ARG A 74 -7.27 16.94 -11.82
N TRP A 75 -8.23 16.34 -11.12
CA TRP A 75 -8.26 16.35 -9.66
C TRP A 75 -7.01 15.70 -9.07
N VAL A 76 -6.63 14.53 -9.58
CA VAL A 76 -5.39 13.82 -9.18
C VAL A 76 -4.15 14.69 -9.47
N ALA A 77 -4.03 15.25 -10.67
CA ALA A 77 -2.93 16.12 -11.05
C ALA A 77 -2.79 17.32 -10.08
N GLY A 78 -3.92 17.93 -9.71
CA GLY A 78 -3.95 19.02 -8.73
C GLY A 78 -3.40 18.61 -7.36
N ARG A 79 -3.79 17.45 -6.87
CA ARG A 79 -3.30 16.92 -5.60
C ARG A 79 -1.80 16.59 -5.60
N HIS A 80 -1.24 16.33 -6.76
CA HIS A 80 0.16 16.00 -6.92
C HIS A 80 1.02 17.18 -7.44
N GLY A 81 0.61 18.43 -7.18
CA GLY A 81 1.40 19.62 -7.49
C GLY A 81 1.41 20.02 -8.96
N LEU A 82 0.57 19.41 -9.81
CA LEU A 82 0.47 19.70 -11.25
C LEU A 82 -0.69 20.66 -11.60
N ALA A 83 -1.26 21.35 -10.60
CA ALA A 83 -2.40 22.26 -10.82
C ALA A 83 -2.07 23.43 -11.73
N ALA A 84 -0.82 23.92 -11.71
CA ALA A 84 -0.36 25.03 -12.56
C ALA A 84 -0.01 24.61 -13.99
N ASP A 85 0.17 23.31 -14.24
CA ASP A 85 0.43 22.78 -15.58
C ASP A 85 -0.90 22.67 -16.35
N PRO A 86 -1.09 23.37 -17.46
CA PRO A 86 -2.31 23.29 -18.29
C PRO A 86 -2.56 21.88 -18.85
N HIS A 87 -1.52 21.04 -18.86
CA HIS A 87 -1.54 19.65 -19.31
C HIS A 87 -1.27 18.64 -18.18
N GLY A 88 -1.40 19.05 -16.92
CA GLY A 88 -1.08 18.20 -15.76
C GLY A 88 -1.81 16.87 -15.76
N GLU A 89 -3.04 16.81 -16.29
CA GLU A 89 -3.78 15.54 -16.43
C GLU A 89 -3.15 14.54 -17.41
N GLU A 90 -2.23 14.97 -18.29
CA GLU A 90 -1.53 14.06 -19.20
C GLU A 90 -0.50 13.18 -18.48
N HIS A 91 -0.10 13.56 -17.29
CA HIS A 91 0.75 12.76 -16.41
C HIS A 91 0.00 11.64 -15.68
N VAL A 92 -1.35 11.65 -15.70
CA VAL A 92 -2.17 10.74 -14.89
C VAL A 92 -2.76 9.62 -15.75
N LEU A 93 -2.62 8.38 -15.26
CA LEU A 93 -3.35 7.20 -15.71
C LEU A 93 -4.22 6.67 -14.59
N VAL A 94 -5.52 6.59 -14.79
CA VAL A 94 -6.44 5.94 -13.85
C VAL A 94 -6.41 4.43 -14.04
N THR A 95 -6.34 3.67 -12.94
CA THR A 95 -6.21 2.22 -12.93
C THR A 95 -7.23 1.56 -12.03
N SER A 96 -7.41 0.25 -12.16
CA SER A 96 -8.28 -0.56 -11.31
C SER A 96 -7.61 -0.87 -9.96
N GLY A 97 -7.28 0.19 -9.22
CA GLY A 97 -6.46 0.22 -8.01
C GLY A 97 -4.96 0.33 -8.31
N SER A 98 -4.16 0.71 -7.29
CA SER A 98 -2.70 0.85 -7.41
C SER A 98 -1.99 -0.46 -7.76
N GLN A 99 -2.59 -1.62 -7.43
CA GLN A 99 -2.07 -2.94 -7.81
C GLN A 99 -1.96 -3.09 -9.34
N GLN A 100 -2.98 -2.66 -10.10
CA GLN A 100 -2.90 -2.65 -11.56
C GLN A 100 -1.88 -1.63 -12.06
N ALA A 101 -1.78 -0.47 -11.39
CA ALA A 101 -0.77 0.53 -11.76
C ALA A 101 0.64 -0.06 -11.65
N LEU A 102 0.94 -0.74 -10.55
CA LEU A 102 2.24 -1.39 -10.32
C LEU A 102 2.52 -2.50 -11.36
N GLU A 103 1.53 -3.34 -11.66
CA GLU A 103 1.67 -4.41 -12.66
C GLU A 103 1.95 -3.85 -14.05
N LEU A 104 1.17 -2.86 -14.49
CA LEU A 104 1.35 -2.21 -15.80
C LEU A 104 2.70 -1.49 -15.87
N LEU A 105 3.08 -0.78 -14.81
CA LEU A 105 4.34 -0.05 -14.73
C LEU A 105 5.55 -0.99 -14.82
N THR A 106 5.52 -2.08 -14.05
CA THR A 106 6.60 -3.07 -14.07
C THR A 106 6.80 -3.62 -15.48
N ARG A 107 5.73 -4.04 -16.14
CA ARG A 107 5.79 -4.55 -17.51
C ARG A 107 6.14 -3.49 -18.57
N ALA A 108 5.86 -2.22 -18.28
CA ALA A 108 6.19 -1.13 -19.21
C ALA A 108 7.66 -0.74 -19.16
N LEU A 109 8.35 -0.95 -18.03
CA LEU A 109 9.70 -0.43 -17.80
C LEU A 109 10.74 -1.51 -17.55
N VAL A 110 10.34 -2.76 -17.29
CA VAL A 110 11.27 -3.83 -16.94
C VAL A 110 10.96 -5.08 -17.74
N ASP A 111 11.95 -5.57 -18.48
CA ASP A 111 11.86 -6.85 -19.16
C ASP A 111 11.97 -8.01 -18.14
N PRO A 112 11.44 -9.21 -18.45
CA PRO A 112 11.69 -10.39 -17.63
C PRO A 112 13.19 -10.63 -17.40
N GLY A 113 13.59 -10.87 -16.14
CA GLY A 113 14.98 -10.95 -15.72
C GLY A 113 15.67 -9.60 -15.47
N GLY A 114 14.98 -8.49 -15.70
CA GLY A 114 15.46 -7.16 -15.29
C GLY A 114 15.38 -6.99 -13.78
N LEU A 115 16.29 -6.21 -13.20
CA LEU A 115 16.43 -6.05 -11.76
C LEU A 115 15.49 -4.96 -11.22
N VAL A 116 14.78 -5.27 -10.12
CA VAL A 116 13.99 -4.32 -9.33
C VAL A 116 14.47 -4.37 -7.88
N ALA A 117 14.86 -3.22 -7.32
CA ALA A 117 15.21 -3.11 -5.91
C ALA A 117 13.99 -2.70 -5.07
N LEU A 118 13.88 -3.25 -3.86
CA LEU A 118 12.80 -2.93 -2.93
C LEU A 118 13.22 -3.19 -1.48
N ALA A 119 12.50 -2.61 -0.54
CA ALA A 119 12.74 -2.85 0.88
C ALA A 119 12.52 -4.34 1.25
N ASP A 120 13.24 -4.84 2.24
CA ASP A 120 13.00 -6.14 2.87
C ASP A 120 12.85 -5.91 4.38
N PRO A 121 11.62 -6.02 4.93
CA PRO A 121 10.40 -6.60 4.35
C PRO A 121 9.72 -5.70 3.30
N ALA A 122 8.84 -6.31 2.47
CA ALA A 122 8.11 -5.63 1.40
C ALA A 122 6.62 -5.98 1.38
N TYR A 123 5.82 -5.10 0.78
CA TYR A 123 4.40 -5.34 0.55
C TYR A 123 4.15 -6.59 -0.29
N VAL A 124 3.35 -7.51 0.24
CA VAL A 124 3.07 -8.82 -0.42
C VAL A 124 2.47 -8.66 -1.81
N GLY A 125 1.59 -7.67 -2.01
CA GLY A 125 1.00 -7.40 -3.32
C GLY A 125 2.03 -6.92 -4.34
N ALA A 126 3.06 -6.17 -3.91
CA ALA A 126 4.17 -5.79 -4.76
C ALA A 126 5.03 -7.01 -5.12
N LEU A 127 5.38 -7.84 -4.13
CA LEU A 127 6.12 -9.09 -4.38
C LEU A 127 5.42 -9.97 -5.41
N GLN A 128 4.09 -10.12 -5.31
CA GLN A 128 3.32 -10.92 -6.27
C GLN A 128 3.34 -10.33 -7.68
N ALA A 129 3.12 -9.01 -7.82
CA ALA A 129 3.12 -8.35 -9.12
C ALA A 129 4.50 -8.43 -9.79
N LEU A 130 5.56 -8.16 -9.04
CA LEU A 130 6.94 -8.20 -9.52
C LEU A 130 7.35 -9.63 -9.92
N ARG A 131 7.08 -10.62 -9.07
CA ARG A 131 7.36 -12.03 -9.36
C ARG A 131 6.58 -12.54 -10.57
N ALA A 132 5.29 -12.16 -10.70
CA ALA A 132 4.46 -12.52 -11.86
C ALA A 132 5.01 -11.93 -13.18
N ALA A 133 5.55 -10.71 -13.13
CA ALA A 133 6.22 -10.07 -14.27
C ALA A 133 7.55 -10.74 -14.64
N GLY A 134 8.09 -11.58 -13.76
CA GLY A 134 9.32 -12.34 -14.01
C GLY A 134 10.59 -11.55 -13.86
N VAL A 135 10.56 -10.45 -13.12
CA VAL A 135 11.74 -9.64 -12.79
C VAL A 135 12.56 -10.25 -11.67
N ASP A 136 13.85 -9.93 -11.61
CA ASP A 136 14.73 -10.30 -10.50
C ASP A 136 14.60 -9.25 -9.39
N LEU A 137 14.62 -9.69 -8.13
CA LEU A 137 14.44 -8.83 -6.96
C LEU A 137 15.77 -8.64 -6.23
N ALA A 138 16.09 -7.39 -5.90
CA ALA A 138 17.21 -7.03 -5.04
C ALA A 138 16.66 -6.51 -3.71
N ALA A 139 16.80 -7.30 -2.65
CA ALA A 139 16.38 -6.93 -1.30
C ALA A 139 17.30 -5.87 -0.71
N ILE A 140 16.74 -4.75 -0.30
CA ILE A 140 17.44 -3.68 0.42
C ILE A 140 16.98 -3.70 1.87
N PRO A 141 17.88 -3.77 2.87
CA PRO A 141 17.47 -3.69 4.27
C PRO A 141 16.61 -2.45 4.55
N ALA A 142 15.67 -2.58 5.48
CA ALA A 142 14.86 -1.47 5.97
C ALA A 142 14.88 -1.43 7.50
N ASP A 143 14.70 -0.23 8.08
CA ASP A 143 14.64 0.04 9.50
C ASP A 143 13.51 1.03 9.85
N GLY A 144 13.57 1.66 11.03
CA GLY A 144 12.55 2.64 11.45
C GLY A 144 12.40 3.86 10.54
N ASP A 145 13.45 4.20 9.78
CA ASP A 145 13.48 5.31 8.80
C ASP A 145 13.19 4.85 7.36
N GLY A 146 12.69 3.63 7.17
CA GLY A 146 12.36 3.04 5.89
C GLY A 146 13.54 2.34 5.21
N LEU A 147 13.53 2.25 3.87
CA LEU A 147 14.59 1.62 3.07
C LEU A 147 15.97 2.24 3.38
N CYS A 148 16.97 1.40 3.66
CA CYS A 148 18.36 1.83 3.92
C CYS A 148 19.04 2.26 2.61
N VAL A 149 19.00 3.57 2.32
CA VAL A 149 19.52 4.14 1.06
C VAL A 149 21.01 3.93 0.90
N ASP A 150 21.79 3.90 1.99
CA ASP A 150 23.22 3.60 1.96
C ASP A 150 23.50 2.18 1.46
N ALA A 151 22.71 1.19 1.90
CA ALA A 151 22.81 -0.18 1.39
C ALA A 151 22.50 -0.28 -0.10
N LEU A 152 21.53 0.50 -0.60
CA LEU A 152 21.28 0.62 -2.03
C LEU A 152 22.47 1.27 -2.75
N ALA A 153 23.06 2.33 -2.19
CA ALA A 153 24.22 3.01 -2.77
C ALA A 153 25.42 2.06 -2.90
N ASP A 154 25.67 1.22 -1.89
CA ASP A 154 26.73 0.20 -1.93
C ASP A 154 26.51 -0.81 -3.05
N ARG A 155 25.29 -1.32 -3.24
CA ARG A 155 24.95 -2.24 -4.34
C ARG A 155 25.12 -1.57 -5.71
N LEU A 156 24.71 -0.32 -5.86
CA LEU A 156 24.93 0.46 -7.08
C LEU A 156 26.43 0.67 -7.38
N ALA A 157 27.24 0.90 -6.34
CA ALA A 157 28.70 1.07 -6.45
C ALA A 157 29.39 -0.22 -6.91
N THR A 158 28.87 -1.40 -6.54
CA THR A 158 29.40 -2.69 -7.00
C THR A 158 28.95 -3.10 -8.40
N GLY A 159 28.12 -2.28 -9.05
CA GLY A 159 27.73 -2.48 -10.45
C GLY A 159 26.30 -2.98 -10.66
N GLU A 160 25.51 -3.19 -9.61
CA GLU A 160 24.08 -3.49 -9.79
C GLU A 160 23.36 -2.31 -10.45
N ARG A 161 22.40 -2.61 -11.31
CA ARG A 161 21.66 -1.59 -12.07
C ARG A 161 20.17 -1.95 -12.08
N PRO A 162 19.42 -1.66 -11.00
CA PRO A 162 17.98 -1.83 -11.01
C PRO A 162 17.34 -0.86 -12.03
N ALA A 163 16.34 -1.32 -12.74
CA ALA A 163 15.50 -0.45 -13.57
C ALA A 163 14.55 0.38 -12.72
N LEU A 164 14.06 -0.21 -11.63
CA LEU A 164 13.15 0.40 -10.66
C LEU A 164 13.66 0.22 -9.23
N VAL A 165 13.36 1.20 -8.37
CA VAL A 165 13.40 1.07 -6.90
C VAL A 165 11.98 1.30 -6.39
N TYR A 166 11.34 0.26 -5.84
CA TYR A 166 10.00 0.33 -5.28
C TYR A 166 10.05 0.65 -3.79
N VAL A 167 9.31 1.67 -3.38
CA VAL A 167 9.16 2.08 -1.98
C VAL A 167 7.70 2.38 -1.66
N VAL A 168 7.29 2.13 -0.42
CA VAL A 168 6.10 2.71 0.21
C VAL A 168 6.62 3.77 1.16
N ALA A 169 6.75 5.02 0.65
CA ALA A 169 7.51 6.04 1.36
C ALA A 169 6.81 6.61 2.60
N ASN A 170 5.51 6.35 2.79
CA ASN A 170 4.73 6.77 3.96
C ASN A 170 4.04 5.56 4.58
N PHE A 171 4.33 5.30 5.88
CA PHE A 171 3.65 4.22 6.65
C PHE A 171 3.69 2.87 5.95
N ASP A 172 4.89 2.45 5.58
CA ASP A 172 5.16 1.24 4.81
C ASP A 172 4.40 0.00 5.31
N ASN A 173 4.03 -0.85 4.40
CA ASN A 173 3.43 -2.14 4.66
C ASN A 173 4.46 -3.26 4.39
N PRO A 174 5.01 -3.91 5.45
CA PRO A 174 4.39 -4.08 6.78
C PRO A 174 4.91 -3.19 7.89
N SER A 175 6.03 -2.48 7.69
CA SER A 175 6.84 -1.92 8.77
C SER A 175 6.18 -0.75 9.52
N GLY A 176 5.23 -0.04 8.90
CA GLY A 176 4.68 1.21 9.42
C GLY A 176 5.65 2.39 9.35
N SER A 177 6.89 2.18 8.88
CA SER A 177 7.91 3.22 8.81
C SER A 177 7.60 4.27 7.75
N THR A 178 8.15 5.46 7.93
CA THR A 178 8.15 6.53 6.92
C THR A 178 9.58 6.77 6.46
N LEU A 179 9.81 6.76 5.14
CA LEU A 179 11.12 7.10 4.58
C LEU A 179 11.49 8.53 4.97
N SER A 180 12.58 8.68 5.73
CA SER A 180 12.98 9.97 6.30
C SER A 180 13.33 11.00 5.23
N ALA A 181 13.28 12.30 5.58
CA ALA A 181 13.56 13.39 4.64
C ALA A 181 14.96 13.27 4.04
N GLU A 182 15.96 12.91 4.86
CA GLU A 182 17.34 12.71 4.43
C GLU A 182 17.45 11.57 3.43
N ARG A 183 16.78 10.44 3.70
CA ARG A 183 16.77 9.27 2.80
C ARG A 183 16.03 9.55 1.49
N ARG A 184 14.98 10.38 1.51
CA ARG A 184 14.30 10.81 0.27
C ARG A 184 15.23 11.61 -0.63
N VAL A 185 15.96 12.57 -0.07
CA VAL A 185 16.95 13.36 -0.83
C VAL A 185 18.06 12.47 -1.38
N ALA A 186 18.60 11.57 -0.56
CA ALA A 186 19.64 10.64 -0.99
C ALA A 186 19.15 9.68 -2.09
N LEU A 187 17.94 9.13 -1.96
CA LEU A 187 17.34 8.24 -2.97
C LEU A 187 17.12 8.96 -4.31
N ALA A 188 16.61 10.20 -4.27
CA ALA A 188 16.44 11.02 -5.47
C ALA A 188 17.78 11.29 -6.18
N ALA A 189 18.82 11.64 -5.41
CA ALA A 189 20.15 11.86 -5.97
C ALA A 189 20.74 10.58 -6.61
N LEU A 190 20.50 9.40 -6.00
CA LEU A 190 20.91 8.12 -6.60
C LEU A 190 20.13 7.82 -7.88
N ALA A 191 18.83 8.11 -7.92
CA ALA A 191 18.01 7.92 -9.11
C ALA A 191 18.51 8.78 -10.29
N ASP A 192 18.83 10.05 -10.03
CA ASP A 192 19.39 10.95 -11.04
C ASP A 192 20.77 10.49 -11.52
N ARG A 193 21.61 10.03 -10.59
CA ARG A 193 22.98 9.59 -10.91
C ARG A 193 23.04 8.27 -11.69
N TYR A 194 22.20 7.29 -11.31
CA TYR A 194 22.28 5.93 -11.85
C TYR A 194 21.19 5.61 -12.88
N GLY A 195 20.18 6.47 -13.02
CA GLY A 195 19.19 6.39 -14.08
C GLY A 195 18.01 5.46 -13.84
N PHE A 196 17.82 4.93 -12.63
CA PHE A 196 16.65 4.11 -12.28
C PHE A 196 15.40 4.98 -11.99
N TRP A 197 14.21 4.37 -12.07
CA TRP A 197 12.97 4.98 -11.66
C TRP A 197 12.66 4.70 -10.19
N ILE A 198 12.16 5.67 -9.45
CA ILE A 198 11.57 5.48 -8.13
C ILE A 198 10.08 5.25 -8.32
N VAL A 199 9.56 4.13 -7.80
CA VAL A 199 8.13 3.86 -7.71
C VAL A 199 7.71 4.13 -6.27
N ASP A 200 7.05 5.26 -6.05
CA ASP A 200 6.52 5.70 -4.75
C ASP A 200 5.05 5.28 -4.65
N ASP A 201 4.78 4.14 -4.02
CA ASP A 201 3.43 3.64 -3.77
C ASP A 201 2.90 4.27 -2.47
N ASP A 202 2.01 5.25 -2.58
CA ASP A 202 1.53 6.05 -1.46
C ASP A 202 0.01 5.94 -1.23
N PRO A 203 -0.48 4.81 -0.71
CA PRO A 203 -1.87 4.67 -0.30
C PRO A 203 -2.17 5.22 1.10
N TYR A 204 -1.15 5.55 1.91
CA TYR A 204 -1.30 5.84 3.34
C TYR A 204 -0.90 7.26 3.74
N GLY A 205 -0.25 8.04 2.91
CA GLY A 205 0.29 9.36 3.26
C GLY A 205 -0.74 10.32 3.85
N ASP A 206 -1.98 10.26 3.35
CA ASP A 206 -3.10 11.03 3.87
C ASP A 206 -3.54 10.60 5.30
N LEU A 207 -3.11 9.44 5.80
CA LEU A 207 -3.48 8.88 7.12
C LEU A 207 -2.47 9.23 8.22
N ARG A 208 -1.73 10.32 8.10
CA ARG A 208 -0.79 10.84 9.10
C ARG A 208 -1.53 11.60 10.19
N TRP A 209 -1.28 11.28 11.48
CA TRP A 209 -1.80 12.03 12.63
C TRP A 209 -0.71 12.66 13.51
N HIS A 210 0.54 12.17 13.45
CA HIS A 210 1.69 12.77 14.12
C HIS A 210 2.80 13.14 13.14
N GLY A 211 3.56 14.16 13.53
CA GLY A 211 4.71 14.65 12.75
C GLY A 211 4.33 15.39 11.47
N GLU A 212 5.32 16.00 10.85
CA GLU A 212 5.17 16.67 9.55
C GLU A 212 5.34 15.68 8.41
N ALA A 213 4.61 15.87 7.32
CA ALA A 213 4.79 15.06 6.12
C ALA A 213 6.12 15.44 5.43
N PRO A 214 7.03 14.48 5.18
CA PRO A 214 8.24 14.76 4.41
C PRO A 214 7.91 15.20 2.99
N VAL A 215 8.82 15.95 2.37
CA VAL A 215 8.70 16.39 0.96
C VAL A 215 8.47 15.15 0.07
N PRO A 216 7.47 15.16 -0.81
CA PRO A 216 7.21 14.06 -1.74
C PRO A 216 8.41 13.80 -2.66
N LEU A 217 8.70 12.52 -2.94
CA LEU A 217 9.82 12.13 -3.79
C LEU A 217 9.75 12.75 -5.20
N ARG A 218 8.54 12.94 -5.73
CA ARG A 218 8.33 13.58 -7.04
C ARG A 218 8.68 15.07 -7.10
N GLU A 219 8.83 15.74 -5.95
CA GLU A 219 9.31 17.12 -5.87
C GLU A 219 10.85 17.20 -5.82
N LEU A 220 11.50 16.06 -5.60
CA LEU A 220 12.96 15.96 -5.49
C LEU A 220 13.63 15.49 -6.78
N THR A 221 12.92 14.71 -7.61
CA THR A 221 13.43 14.23 -8.91
C THR A 221 12.30 13.87 -9.86
N ASP A 222 12.50 14.19 -11.16
CA ASP A 222 11.59 13.81 -12.25
C ASP A 222 11.58 12.29 -12.52
N ARG A 223 12.47 11.53 -11.88
CA ARG A 223 12.53 10.07 -11.97
C ARG A 223 11.60 9.37 -11.00
N THR A 224 10.58 10.05 -10.49
CA THR A 224 9.58 9.48 -9.59
C THR A 224 8.27 9.21 -10.31
N ILE A 225 7.73 8.03 -10.08
CA ILE A 225 6.39 7.61 -10.49
C ILE A 225 5.60 7.35 -9.21
N THR A 226 4.57 8.15 -8.96
CA THR A 226 3.74 8.02 -7.75
C THR A 226 2.50 7.18 -8.06
N LEU A 227 2.27 6.14 -7.28
CA LEU A 227 1.04 5.35 -7.31
C LEU A 227 0.14 5.79 -6.17
N GLY A 228 -1.14 6.00 -6.47
CA GLY A 228 -2.13 6.41 -5.48
C GLY A 228 -3.41 5.57 -5.58
N SER A 229 -4.24 5.64 -4.55
CA SER A 229 -5.45 4.84 -4.48
C SER A 229 -6.56 5.52 -3.68
N ALA A 230 -7.80 5.41 -4.15
CA ALA A 230 -8.98 5.76 -3.38
C ALA A 230 -9.32 4.70 -2.28
N SER A 231 -8.62 3.58 -2.26
CA SER A 231 -8.98 2.43 -1.42
C SER A 231 -8.86 2.69 0.08
N LYS A 232 -7.94 3.55 0.52
CA LYS A 232 -7.68 3.79 1.95
C LYS A 232 -8.32 5.06 2.47
N VAL A 233 -8.62 5.99 1.57
CA VAL A 233 -9.22 7.29 1.89
C VAL A 233 -10.70 7.40 1.50
N LEU A 234 -11.25 6.41 0.76
CA LEU A 234 -12.66 6.41 0.36
C LEU A 234 -13.28 5.02 0.54
N ALA A 235 -13.08 4.12 -0.44
CA ALA A 235 -13.60 2.75 -0.34
C ALA A 235 -12.83 1.80 -1.28
N PRO A 236 -12.31 0.66 -0.76
CA PRO A 236 -11.55 -0.29 -1.58
C PRO A 236 -12.39 -1.00 -2.64
N GLY A 237 -13.70 -1.17 -2.41
CA GLY A 237 -14.64 -1.81 -3.34
C GLY A 237 -14.84 -1.04 -4.64
N LEU A 238 -14.55 0.27 -4.70
CA LEU A 238 -14.64 1.08 -5.92
C LEU A 238 -13.56 0.75 -6.94
N ARG A 239 -12.48 0.10 -6.54
CA ARG A 239 -11.38 -0.32 -7.42
C ARG A 239 -10.83 0.82 -8.29
N VAL A 240 -10.59 1.99 -7.71
CA VAL A 240 -9.98 3.14 -8.39
C VAL A 240 -8.65 3.49 -7.74
N GLY A 241 -7.62 3.54 -8.58
CA GLY A 241 -6.29 4.04 -8.27
C GLY A 241 -5.73 4.82 -9.44
N TRP A 242 -4.51 5.25 -9.35
CA TRP A 242 -3.84 6.03 -10.40
C TRP A 242 -2.32 5.91 -10.33
N ALA A 243 -1.69 6.20 -11.46
CA ALA A 243 -0.27 6.50 -11.54
C ALA A 243 -0.10 7.95 -11.99
N VAL A 244 0.82 8.68 -11.36
CA VAL A 244 1.31 9.99 -11.79
C VAL A 244 2.75 9.82 -12.24
N ALA A 245 3.00 9.96 -13.54
CA ALA A 245 4.27 9.61 -14.16
C ALA A 245 4.64 10.60 -15.27
N PRO A 246 5.90 10.67 -15.70
CA PRO A 246 6.27 11.33 -16.95
C PRO A 246 5.40 10.83 -18.12
N VAL A 247 5.08 11.72 -19.05
CA VAL A 247 4.09 11.46 -20.11
C VAL A 247 4.46 10.23 -20.96
N GLU A 248 5.75 10.02 -21.24
CA GLU A 248 6.24 8.85 -21.98
C GLU A 248 6.00 7.54 -21.21
N VAL A 249 6.23 7.51 -19.90
CA VAL A 249 5.97 6.34 -19.05
C VAL A 249 4.47 6.07 -18.99
N ARG A 250 3.66 7.12 -18.75
CA ARG A 250 2.21 7.01 -18.75
C ARG A 250 1.68 6.45 -20.08
N ARG A 251 2.23 6.89 -21.23
CA ARG A 251 1.86 6.37 -22.55
C ARG A 251 2.19 4.88 -22.70
N ALA A 252 3.37 4.45 -22.25
CA ALA A 252 3.75 3.03 -22.28
C ALA A 252 2.78 2.18 -21.43
N MET A 253 2.45 2.63 -20.20
CA MET A 253 1.46 1.99 -19.34
C MET A 253 0.06 1.94 -20.01
N THR A 254 -0.35 3.03 -20.67
CA THR A 254 -1.64 3.10 -21.38
C THR A 254 -1.73 2.05 -22.49
N THR A 255 -0.65 1.84 -23.24
CA THR A 255 -0.59 0.81 -24.30
C THR A 255 -0.85 -0.59 -23.73
N LEU A 256 -0.25 -0.93 -22.59
CA LEU A 256 -0.50 -2.21 -21.92
C LEU A 256 -1.90 -2.31 -21.33
N LYS A 257 -2.41 -1.20 -20.76
CA LYS A 257 -3.77 -1.15 -20.21
C LYS A 257 -4.85 -1.40 -21.26
N GLN A 258 -4.66 -0.93 -22.49
CA GLN A 258 -5.58 -1.20 -23.60
C GLN A 258 -5.82 -2.69 -23.82
N SER A 259 -4.78 -3.51 -23.66
CA SER A 259 -4.87 -4.97 -23.80
C SER A 259 -5.33 -5.68 -22.53
N ALA A 260 -5.21 -5.05 -21.36
CA ALA A 260 -5.52 -5.66 -20.06
C ALA A 260 -7.02 -5.55 -19.72
N ASP A 261 -7.56 -4.34 -19.76
CA ASP A 261 -8.95 -4.07 -19.36
C ASP A 261 -9.62 -2.95 -20.17
N LEU A 262 -8.96 -2.41 -21.19
CA LEU A 262 -9.36 -1.28 -22.01
C LEU A 262 -9.38 0.04 -21.20
N HIS A 263 -10.18 0.11 -20.13
CA HIS A 263 -10.23 1.23 -19.18
C HIS A 263 -10.83 0.79 -17.84
N THR A 264 -10.52 1.51 -16.78
CA THR A 264 -11.20 1.36 -15.47
C THR A 264 -12.66 1.79 -15.59
N SER A 265 -13.58 1.15 -14.86
CA SER A 265 -15.01 1.44 -14.91
C SER A 265 -15.32 2.95 -14.89
N ALA A 266 -15.99 3.45 -15.93
CA ALA A 266 -16.33 4.87 -16.05
C ALA A 266 -17.24 5.34 -14.90
N LEU A 267 -18.22 4.51 -14.52
CA LEU A 267 -19.12 4.80 -13.41
C LEU A 267 -18.36 4.98 -12.09
N THR A 268 -17.46 4.05 -11.74
CA THR A 268 -16.73 4.16 -10.47
C THR A 268 -15.76 5.34 -10.47
N GLN A 269 -15.17 5.70 -11.61
CA GLN A 269 -14.35 6.90 -11.73
C GLN A 269 -15.17 8.18 -11.51
N GLN A 270 -16.39 8.27 -12.03
CA GLN A 270 -17.28 9.40 -11.80
C GLN A 270 -17.71 9.49 -10.34
N ILE A 271 -18.05 8.35 -9.70
CA ILE A 271 -18.37 8.29 -8.27
C ILE A 271 -17.21 8.82 -7.43
N VAL A 272 -15.99 8.29 -7.66
CA VAL A 272 -14.80 8.73 -6.93
C VAL A 272 -14.54 10.21 -7.13
N HIS A 273 -14.58 10.71 -8.37
CA HIS A 273 -14.39 12.13 -8.66
C HIS A 273 -15.42 13.01 -7.95
N ARG A 274 -16.72 12.71 -8.11
CA ARG A 274 -17.80 13.49 -7.51
C ARG A 274 -17.71 13.54 -5.99
N THR A 275 -17.33 12.42 -5.37
CA THR A 275 -17.16 12.35 -3.90
C THR A 275 -15.94 13.13 -3.44
N LEU A 276 -14.77 12.88 -4.04
CA LEU A 276 -13.51 13.49 -3.57
C LEU A 276 -13.39 14.98 -3.95
N ALA A 277 -14.05 15.43 -5.03
CA ALA A 277 -14.04 16.81 -5.47
C ALA A 277 -15.16 17.66 -4.82
N GLU A 278 -16.06 17.07 -4.02
CA GLU A 278 -17.04 17.82 -3.24
C GLU A 278 -16.29 18.73 -2.24
N PRO A 279 -16.55 20.06 -2.26
CA PRO A 279 -15.81 21.00 -1.41
C PRO A 279 -15.88 20.64 0.08
N GLY A 280 -14.72 20.51 0.72
CA GLY A 280 -14.60 20.19 2.15
C GLY A 280 -14.84 18.74 2.52
N PHE A 281 -15.29 17.88 1.59
CA PHE A 281 -15.55 16.47 1.89
C PHE A 281 -14.29 15.72 2.29
N LEU A 282 -13.24 15.75 1.43
CA LEU A 282 -12.03 14.97 1.68
C LEU A 282 -11.35 15.39 2.98
N GLU A 283 -11.21 16.69 3.21
CA GLU A 283 -10.58 17.23 4.44
C GLU A 283 -11.34 16.78 5.70
N GLY A 284 -12.66 16.91 5.71
CA GLY A 284 -13.50 16.47 6.83
C GLY A 284 -13.45 14.96 7.04
N HIS A 285 -13.47 14.19 5.97
CA HIS A 285 -13.38 12.73 6.01
C HIS A 285 -12.01 12.26 6.51
N LEU A 286 -10.92 12.87 6.07
CA LEU A 286 -9.57 12.56 6.56
C LEU A 286 -9.41 12.86 8.05
N VAL A 287 -10.04 13.91 8.58
CA VAL A 287 -10.07 14.15 10.04
C VAL A 287 -10.71 12.96 10.75
N THR A 288 -11.86 12.46 10.25
CA THR A 288 -12.54 11.31 10.83
C THR A 288 -11.67 10.05 10.79
N LEU A 289 -11.04 9.76 9.64
CA LEU A 289 -10.15 8.60 9.48
C LEU A 289 -8.97 8.66 10.45
N ARG A 290 -8.25 9.79 10.48
CA ARG A 290 -7.07 9.99 11.33
C ARG A 290 -7.42 9.85 12.81
N THR A 291 -8.50 10.48 13.27
CA THR A 291 -8.95 10.37 14.68
C THR A 291 -9.31 8.93 15.03
N THR A 292 -10.03 8.24 14.15
CA THR A 292 -10.42 6.84 14.39
C THR A 292 -9.20 5.93 14.44
N TYR A 293 -8.30 6.03 13.45
CA TYR A 293 -7.14 5.15 13.38
C TYR A 293 -6.11 5.46 14.47
N GLN A 294 -5.92 6.72 14.85
CA GLN A 294 -5.08 7.10 15.98
C GLN A 294 -5.59 6.44 17.27
N ALA A 295 -6.87 6.58 17.60
CA ALA A 295 -7.44 5.99 18.81
C ALA A 295 -7.32 4.47 18.84
N GLN A 296 -7.52 3.79 17.69
CA GLN A 296 -7.36 2.34 17.57
C GLN A 296 -5.89 1.90 17.69
N ALA A 297 -4.96 2.66 17.10
CA ALA A 297 -3.53 2.40 17.20
C ALA A 297 -3.02 2.53 18.63
N GLU A 298 -3.35 3.64 19.30
CA GLU A 298 -3.00 3.89 20.70
C GLU A 298 -3.56 2.80 21.61
N HIS A 299 -4.82 2.38 21.37
CA HIS A 299 -5.47 1.32 22.14
C HIS A 299 -4.74 -0.03 21.96
N LEU A 300 -4.52 -0.47 20.70
CA LEU A 300 -3.83 -1.73 20.42
C LEU A 300 -2.42 -1.74 21.02
N VAL A 301 -1.63 -0.69 20.77
CA VAL A 301 -0.25 -0.58 21.27
C VAL A 301 -0.21 -0.59 22.79
N GLY A 302 -1.11 0.16 23.45
CA GLY A 302 -1.25 0.19 24.91
C GLY A 302 -1.58 -1.19 25.50
N ALA A 303 -2.55 -1.90 24.92
CA ALA A 303 -2.92 -3.25 25.34
C ALA A 303 -1.78 -4.27 25.15
N LEU A 304 -1.11 -4.24 23.99
CA LEU A 304 0.04 -5.11 23.71
C LEU A 304 1.19 -4.86 24.69
N ARG A 305 1.57 -3.61 24.94
CA ARG A 305 2.63 -3.26 25.90
C ARG A 305 2.29 -3.69 27.31
N THR A 306 1.01 -3.57 27.71
CA THR A 306 0.57 -3.95 29.05
C THR A 306 0.59 -5.46 29.28
N LYS A 307 0.17 -6.25 28.26
CA LYS A 307 -0.02 -7.70 28.40
C LYS A 307 1.17 -8.53 27.90
N LEU A 308 1.95 -7.98 26.95
CA LEU A 308 3.00 -8.67 26.21
C LEU A 308 4.33 -7.89 26.16
N GLY A 309 4.47 -6.80 26.94
CA GLY A 309 5.69 -5.97 26.87
C GLY A 309 6.96 -6.66 27.34
N ASP A 310 6.85 -7.79 28.03
CA ASP A 310 7.96 -8.69 28.39
C ASP A 310 8.27 -9.74 27.31
N ARG A 311 7.45 -9.83 26.25
CA ARG A 311 7.53 -10.85 25.18
C ARG A 311 7.70 -10.27 23.80
N MET A 312 7.30 -9.01 23.59
CA MET A 312 7.41 -8.33 22.30
C MET A 312 7.64 -6.82 22.42
N THR A 313 8.29 -6.27 21.40
CA THR A 313 8.35 -4.82 21.18
C THR A 313 7.33 -4.40 20.13
N VAL A 314 6.67 -3.26 20.37
CA VAL A 314 5.66 -2.69 19.49
C VAL A 314 5.97 -1.22 19.27
N PRO A 315 6.26 -0.79 18.02
CA PRO A 315 6.48 0.63 17.72
C PRO A 315 5.17 1.41 17.86
N GLU A 316 5.29 2.71 18.11
CA GLU A 316 4.17 3.63 18.13
C GLU A 316 4.02 4.24 16.74
N PRO A 317 2.87 4.07 16.06
CA PRO A 317 2.70 4.57 14.71
C PRO A 317 2.30 6.06 14.69
N ASP A 318 2.85 6.80 13.73
CA ASP A 318 2.49 8.20 13.47
C ASP A 318 1.39 8.33 12.41
N GLY A 319 0.94 7.21 11.85
CA GLY A 319 -0.02 7.13 10.75
C GLY A 319 -0.22 5.70 10.23
N GLY A 320 -0.92 5.59 9.11
CA GLY A 320 -1.08 4.32 8.43
C GLY A 320 -2.14 3.41 9.04
N MET A 321 -1.92 2.10 8.99
CA MET A 321 -2.92 1.08 9.37
C MET A 321 -2.32 -0.11 10.13
N PHE A 322 -0.99 -0.15 10.35
CA PHE A 322 -0.27 -1.33 10.84
C PHE A 322 0.76 -1.01 11.91
N VAL A 323 1.00 -1.99 12.77
CA VAL A 323 2.20 -2.10 13.59
C VAL A 323 2.99 -3.34 13.20
N TRP A 324 4.32 -3.22 13.17
CA TRP A 324 5.28 -4.28 12.90
C TRP A 324 5.93 -4.70 14.21
N ALA A 325 5.24 -5.61 14.91
CA ALA A 325 5.68 -6.08 16.23
C ALA A 325 6.81 -7.10 16.10
N GLU A 326 7.71 -7.14 17.09
CA GLU A 326 8.84 -8.08 17.17
C GLU A 326 8.79 -8.86 18.47
N LEU A 327 8.86 -10.19 18.36
CA LEU A 327 9.03 -11.10 19.48
C LEU A 327 10.43 -10.95 20.07
N LEU A 328 10.54 -10.87 21.40
CA LEU A 328 11.81 -10.76 22.11
C LEU A 328 12.59 -12.08 22.14
N ASP A 329 11.89 -13.21 22.07
CA ASP A 329 12.53 -14.51 21.88
C ASP A 329 13.04 -14.62 20.43
N THR A 330 14.35 -14.51 20.25
CA THR A 330 15.01 -14.57 18.95
C THR A 330 14.94 -15.94 18.28
N THR A 331 14.49 -16.97 19.00
CA THR A 331 14.29 -18.33 18.49
C THR A 331 12.83 -18.58 18.05
N ALA A 332 11.92 -17.66 18.36
CA ALA A 332 10.53 -17.76 18.01
C ALA A 332 10.30 -17.59 16.50
N ASP A 333 9.29 -18.29 16.00
CA ASP A 333 8.83 -18.14 14.62
C ASP A 333 7.34 -17.80 14.61
N SER A 334 7.02 -16.58 14.22
CA SER A 334 5.65 -16.09 14.12
C SER A 334 4.78 -16.91 13.18
N ALA A 335 5.36 -17.59 12.17
CA ALA A 335 4.62 -18.46 11.29
C ALA A 335 4.11 -19.72 12.04
N GLN A 336 4.86 -20.23 13.01
CA GLN A 336 4.43 -21.36 13.83
C GLN A 336 3.38 -20.96 14.89
N LEU A 337 3.29 -19.67 15.23
CA LEU A 337 2.27 -19.16 16.15
C LEU A 337 0.93 -18.88 15.47
N LEU A 338 0.86 -18.88 14.15
CA LEU A 338 -0.37 -18.51 13.43
C LEU A 338 -1.51 -19.51 13.65
N ASP A 339 -1.28 -20.81 13.46
CA ASP A 339 -2.32 -21.83 13.66
C ASP A 339 -2.84 -21.87 15.09
N PRO A 340 -1.99 -21.85 16.14
CA PRO A 340 -2.46 -21.69 17.52
C PRO A 340 -3.26 -20.40 17.76
N ALA A 341 -2.87 -19.29 17.15
CA ALA A 341 -3.58 -18.02 17.28
C ALA A 341 -4.97 -18.09 16.62
N VAL A 342 -5.08 -18.65 15.43
CA VAL A 342 -6.35 -18.87 14.73
C VAL A 342 -7.24 -19.80 15.55
N ALA A 343 -6.71 -20.88 16.12
CA ALA A 343 -7.46 -21.78 17.00
C ALA A 343 -7.94 -21.07 18.29
N ALA A 344 -7.20 -20.06 18.77
CA ALA A 344 -7.61 -19.20 19.86
C ALA A 344 -8.56 -18.05 19.43
N GLY A 345 -8.84 -17.92 18.13
CA GLY A 345 -9.78 -16.95 17.56
C GLY A 345 -9.17 -15.59 17.22
N VAL A 346 -7.86 -15.51 16.99
CA VAL A 346 -7.18 -14.27 16.53
C VAL A 346 -6.27 -14.57 15.34
N ALA A 347 -6.24 -13.68 14.35
CA ALA A 347 -5.38 -13.82 13.18
C ALA A 347 -4.49 -12.59 12.99
N PHE A 348 -3.23 -12.81 12.61
CA PHE A 348 -2.22 -11.80 12.24
C PHE A 348 -1.48 -12.24 10.99
N VAL A 349 -0.60 -11.40 10.43
CA VAL A 349 0.25 -11.82 9.31
C VAL A 349 1.68 -12.06 9.80
N PRO A 350 2.21 -13.29 9.67
CA PRO A 350 3.59 -13.62 10.04
C PRO A 350 4.60 -12.86 9.17
N GLY A 351 5.77 -12.58 9.75
CA GLY A 351 6.85 -11.87 9.07
C GLY A 351 7.32 -12.53 7.78
N ALA A 352 7.31 -13.85 7.73
CA ALA A 352 7.70 -14.63 6.56
C ALA A 352 6.93 -14.28 5.28
N ALA A 353 5.68 -13.80 5.40
CA ALA A 353 4.87 -13.40 4.25
C ALA A 353 5.43 -12.19 3.50
N PHE A 354 6.22 -11.34 4.17
CA PHE A 354 6.75 -10.09 3.64
C PHE A 354 8.21 -10.18 3.21
N GLY A 355 8.84 -11.35 3.36
CA GLY A 355 10.23 -11.54 3.04
C GLY A 355 10.52 -11.51 1.54
N VAL A 356 11.53 -10.75 1.16
CA VAL A 356 12.13 -10.78 -0.18
C VAL A 356 13.19 -11.87 -0.21
N GLU A 357 14.23 -11.73 0.59
CA GLU A 357 15.33 -12.69 0.80
C GLU A 357 15.36 -13.23 2.25
N ARG A 358 14.82 -12.47 3.24
CA ARG A 358 14.78 -12.85 4.66
C ARG A 358 13.37 -13.25 5.07
N LEU A 359 13.25 -14.19 6.01
CA LEU A 359 11.94 -14.69 6.47
C LEU A 359 11.33 -13.87 7.63
N HIS A 360 12.09 -12.98 8.27
CA HIS A 360 11.64 -12.17 9.43
C HIS A 360 10.86 -13.00 10.48
N PRO A 361 11.42 -14.12 10.99
CA PRO A 361 10.66 -15.09 11.78
C PRO A 361 10.12 -14.51 13.09
N THR A 362 10.83 -13.57 13.73
CA THR A 362 10.40 -12.94 14.99
C THR A 362 9.39 -11.81 14.80
N ARG A 363 9.06 -11.45 13.56
CA ARG A 363 8.19 -10.32 13.26
C ARG A 363 6.77 -10.76 12.91
N MET A 364 5.81 -9.88 13.21
CA MET A 364 4.42 -10.02 12.78
C MET A 364 3.79 -8.66 12.50
N ARG A 365 2.93 -8.59 11.48
CA ARG A 365 2.14 -7.41 11.18
C ARG A 365 0.77 -7.51 11.85
N LEU A 366 0.40 -6.49 12.62
CA LEU A 366 -0.90 -6.34 13.24
C LEU A 366 -1.58 -5.10 12.66
N SER A 367 -2.83 -5.24 12.21
CA SER A 367 -3.68 -4.13 11.77
C SER A 367 -4.60 -3.69 12.91
N TYR A 368 -4.66 -2.40 13.15
CA TYR A 368 -5.60 -1.80 14.09
C TYR A 368 -6.85 -1.22 13.41
N ALA A 369 -6.87 -1.18 12.08
CA ALA A 369 -7.81 -0.35 11.34
C ALA A 369 -9.27 -0.83 11.38
N THR A 370 -9.54 -2.12 11.49
CA THR A 370 -10.89 -2.69 11.33
C THR A 370 -11.61 -2.99 12.62
N ALA A 371 -10.89 -3.28 13.71
CA ALA A 371 -11.45 -3.75 14.96
C ALA A 371 -11.77 -2.58 15.91
N ASP A 372 -12.87 -2.65 16.63
CA ASP A 372 -13.16 -1.74 17.73
C ASP A 372 -12.33 -2.04 18.99
N ALA A 373 -12.37 -1.16 19.98
CA ALA A 373 -11.56 -1.30 21.20
C ALA A 373 -11.78 -2.63 21.91
N ALA A 374 -13.03 -3.09 22.04
CA ALA A 374 -13.35 -4.35 22.71
C ALA A 374 -12.80 -5.57 21.94
N SER A 375 -12.88 -5.53 20.61
CA SER A 375 -12.31 -6.54 19.76
C SER A 375 -10.78 -6.54 19.81
N LEU A 376 -10.14 -5.36 19.88
CA LEU A 376 -8.69 -5.23 20.07
C LEU A 376 -8.23 -5.82 21.41
N ASP A 377 -8.94 -5.53 22.50
CA ASP A 377 -8.64 -6.13 23.82
C ASP A 377 -8.73 -7.66 23.77
N LEU A 378 -9.82 -8.19 23.18
CA LEU A 378 -10.01 -9.63 23.02
C LEU A 378 -8.90 -10.26 22.16
N ALA A 379 -8.48 -9.60 21.07
CA ALA A 379 -7.39 -10.08 20.23
C ALA A 379 -6.08 -10.16 21.00
N VAL A 380 -5.76 -9.14 21.79
CA VAL A 380 -4.53 -9.10 22.62
C VAL A 380 -4.58 -10.16 23.71
N ASP A 381 -5.75 -10.39 24.35
CA ASP A 381 -5.91 -11.48 25.34
C ASP A 381 -5.63 -12.85 24.73
N ARG A 382 -6.16 -13.09 23.54
CA ARG A 382 -5.95 -14.35 22.80
C ARG A 382 -4.49 -14.51 22.40
N LEU A 383 -3.83 -13.46 21.90
CA LEU A 383 -2.40 -13.48 21.59
C LEU A 383 -1.53 -13.75 22.82
N ALA A 384 -1.88 -13.17 23.97
CA ALA A 384 -1.16 -13.40 25.23
C ALA A 384 -1.24 -14.84 25.71
N GLY A 385 -2.30 -15.56 25.34
CA GLY A 385 -2.45 -17.00 25.62
C GLY A 385 -1.63 -17.89 24.68
N VAL A 386 -1.19 -17.37 23.53
CA VAL A 386 -0.49 -18.14 22.48
C VAL A 386 1.01 -17.86 22.47
N ILE A 387 1.39 -16.58 22.65
CA ILE A 387 2.81 -16.20 22.68
C ILE A 387 3.43 -16.69 24.00
N PRO A 388 4.48 -17.55 23.97
CA PRO A 388 5.06 -18.09 25.17
C PRO A 388 5.57 -17.02 26.13
N ALA A 389 5.52 -17.30 27.43
CA ALA A 389 6.25 -16.52 28.42
C ALA A 389 7.76 -16.73 28.25
N PRO A 390 8.59 -15.74 28.58
CA PRO A 390 10.04 -15.82 28.45
C PRO A 390 10.65 -16.92 29.33
#